data_760ec504b8e7bc856fc4a20d7a9f30e5
#
_entry.id   760ec504b8e7bc856fc4a20d7a9f30e5
#
_cell.length_a   1.000
_cell.length_b   1.000
_cell.length_c   1.000
_cell.angle_alpha   90.00
_cell.angle_beta   90.00
_cell.angle_gamma   90.00
#
_symmetry.space_group_name_H-M   'P 1'
#
loop_
_entity.id
_entity.type
_entity.pdbx_description
1 polymer ?
#
loop_
_entity_poly.entity_id
_entity_poly.type
_entity_poly.pdbx_seq_one_letter_code
_entity_poly.pdbx_strand_id
1 'polypeptide(L)'
;MASPNAASDAATPASVDLYRDTPVRFLGYANEVGESFKPLIPRVAYLGTYGVACAYVAADANDKYQRDGDAARGVDALIWQALASVIVPGFVVNRVVATAGRATTRPMVPTFCGLASIPLIIKPIDHAVDAAMDASLRPYVLKTPTASD
;
A
#
# COMPACT_ATOMS: atom_id res chain seq x y z
N MET A 1 -37.75 -0.71 -42.45
CA MET A 1 -37.49 -1.62 -41.35
C MET A 1 -36.26 -1.11 -40.64
N ALA A 2 -36.45 -0.37 -39.57
CA ALA A 2 -35.37 0.18 -38.75
C ALA A 2 -35.03 -0.81 -37.66
N SER A 3 -33.75 -1.19 -37.52
CA SER A 3 -33.26 -1.99 -36.41
C SER A 3 -33.09 -1.12 -35.16
N PRO A 4 -33.74 -1.42 -34.05
CA PRO A 4 -33.46 -0.79 -32.76
C PRO A 4 -32.50 -1.67 -31.98
N ASN A 5 -31.22 -1.36 -31.95
CA ASN A 5 -30.36 -1.80 -30.86
C ASN A 5 -29.05 -1.05 -30.86
N ALA A 6 -29.13 0.22 -30.53
CA ALA A 6 -27.97 1.06 -30.19
C ALA A 6 -28.30 1.78 -28.89
N ALA A 7 -28.51 1.01 -27.84
CA ALA A 7 -28.67 1.56 -26.49
C ALA A 7 -28.11 0.58 -25.47
N SER A 8 -27.06 1.02 -24.84
CA SER A 8 -26.49 0.65 -23.53
C SER A 8 -25.07 0.07 -23.56
N ASP A 9 -24.13 0.83 -24.09
CA ASP A 9 -22.81 0.87 -23.46
C ASP A 9 -22.78 2.07 -22.50
N ALA A 10 -23.66 2.03 -21.52
CA ALA A 10 -23.46 2.84 -20.33
C ALA A 10 -22.31 2.18 -19.54
N ALA A 11 -21.10 2.71 -19.74
CA ALA A 11 -19.96 2.38 -18.89
C ALA A 11 -20.42 2.50 -17.44
N THR A 12 -20.48 1.37 -16.74
CA THR A 12 -20.69 1.35 -15.29
C THR A 12 -19.65 2.28 -14.69
N PRO A 13 -20.00 3.31 -13.90
CA PRO A 13 -19.02 4.17 -13.30
C PRO A 13 -18.07 3.30 -12.49
N ALA A 14 -16.76 3.42 -12.77
CA ALA A 14 -15.73 2.71 -12.06
C ALA A 14 -15.96 2.93 -10.56
N SER A 15 -16.21 1.87 -9.81
CA SER A 15 -16.48 1.97 -8.39
C SER A 15 -15.26 2.57 -7.71
N VAL A 16 -15.43 3.74 -7.07
CA VAL A 16 -14.36 4.43 -6.34
C VAL A 16 -13.77 3.48 -5.31
N ASP A 17 -12.48 3.22 -5.39
CA ASP A 17 -11.76 2.44 -4.40
C ASP A 17 -11.48 3.34 -3.19
N LEU A 18 -12.19 3.09 -2.08
CA LEU A 18 -12.09 3.87 -0.85
C LEU A 18 -10.65 3.97 -0.33
N TYR A 19 -9.87 2.91 -0.48
CA TYR A 19 -8.51 2.81 0.05
C TYR A 19 -7.44 3.36 -0.91
N ARG A 20 -7.73 3.45 -2.21
CA ARG A 20 -6.77 3.93 -3.22
C ARG A 20 -7.08 5.34 -3.71
N ASP A 21 -8.36 5.67 -3.88
CA ASP A 21 -8.79 6.89 -4.55
C ASP A 21 -9.18 8.00 -3.57
N THR A 22 -9.20 7.73 -2.26
CA THR A 22 -9.58 8.71 -1.24
C THR A 22 -8.43 9.05 -0.29
N PRO A 23 -8.57 10.12 0.53
CA PRO A 23 -7.59 10.47 1.55
C PRO A 23 -7.34 9.36 2.59
N VAL A 24 -8.18 8.35 2.69
CA VAL A 24 -7.99 7.17 3.57
C VAL A 24 -6.67 6.46 3.26
N ARG A 25 -6.20 6.49 2.02
CA ARG A 25 -4.88 5.94 1.62
C ARG A 25 -3.71 6.48 2.45
N PHE A 26 -3.82 7.71 2.96
CA PHE A 26 -2.75 8.29 3.79
C PHE A 26 -2.54 7.57 5.12
N LEU A 27 -3.53 6.81 5.60
CA LEU A 27 -3.37 5.95 6.78
C LEU A 27 -2.36 4.80 6.51
N GLY A 28 -2.25 4.36 5.25
CA GLY A 28 -1.24 3.39 4.83
C GLY A 28 0.20 3.89 5.01
N TYR A 29 0.42 5.21 5.07
CA TYR A 29 1.75 5.80 5.26
C TYR A 29 2.06 6.16 6.72
N ALA A 30 1.21 5.72 7.66
CA ALA A 30 1.39 6.07 9.07
C ALA A 30 2.72 5.57 9.64
N ASN A 31 3.17 4.38 9.23
CA ASN A 31 4.43 3.81 9.69
C ASN A 31 5.66 4.56 9.14
N GLU A 32 5.65 5.04 7.88
CA GLU A 32 6.73 5.86 7.31
C GLU A 32 6.84 7.22 8.03
N VAL A 33 5.68 7.82 8.33
CA VAL A 33 5.65 9.02 9.17
C VAL A 33 6.21 8.69 10.55
N GLY A 34 5.82 7.56 11.15
CA GLY A 34 6.36 7.07 12.41
C GLY A 34 7.87 6.87 12.38
N GLU A 35 8.41 6.25 11.32
CA GLU A 35 9.86 6.10 11.14
C GLU A 35 10.57 7.45 11.02
N SER A 36 9.96 8.40 10.31
CA SER A 36 10.51 9.75 10.17
C SER A 36 10.59 10.48 11.49
N PHE A 37 9.59 10.33 12.36
CA PHE A 37 9.54 10.95 13.67
C PHE A 37 10.20 10.12 14.79
N LYS A 38 10.67 8.93 14.52
CA LYS A 38 11.26 8.01 15.49
C LYS A 38 12.29 8.64 16.45
N PRO A 39 13.18 9.59 16.00
CA PRO A 39 14.08 10.26 16.91
C PRO A 39 13.41 11.19 17.92
N LEU A 40 12.16 11.60 17.68
CA LEU A 40 11.46 12.66 18.41
C LEU A 40 10.29 12.15 19.24
N ILE A 41 9.76 10.94 18.97
CA ILE A 41 8.56 10.41 19.60
C ILE A 41 8.87 9.22 20.52
N PRO A 42 8.04 8.99 21.58
CA PRO A 42 8.20 7.83 22.43
C PRO A 42 7.88 6.53 21.68
N ARG A 43 8.47 5.43 22.14
CA ARG A 43 8.31 4.10 21.50
C ARG A 43 6.85 3.69 21.33
N VAL A 44 5.98 4.04 22.29
CA VAL A 44 4.54 3.69 22.20
C VAL A 44 3.87 4.39 21.03
N ALA A 45 4.13 5.69 20.84
CA ALA A 45 3.60 6.44 19.69
C ALA A 45 4.13 5.86 18.36
N TYR A 46 5.42 5.58 18.30
CA TYR A 46 6.05 4.92 17.15
C TYR A 46 5.40 3.57 16.80
N LEU A 47 5.21 2.69 17.79
CA LEU A 47 4.52 1.41 17.55
C LEU A 47 3.04 1.61 17.17
N GLY A 48 2.39 2.65 17.68
CA GLY A 48 1.03 3.03 17.32
C GLY A 48 0.88 3.33 15.83
N THR A 49 1.88 3.96 15.19
CA THR A 49 1.85 4.24 13.74
C THR A 49 1.86 2.97 12.90
N TYR A 50 2.60 1.94 13.32
CA TYR A 50 2.54 0.61 12.70
C TYR A 50 1.18 -0.07 12.91
N GLY A 51 0.59 0.09 14.11
CA GLY A 51 -0.77 -0.39 14.37
C GLY A 51 -1.80 0.20 13.41
N VAL A 52 -1.73 1.51 13.14
CA VAL A 52 -2.60 2.19 12.18
C VAL A 52 -2.39 1.66 10.77
N ALA A 53 -1.14 1.54 10.32
CA ALA A 53 -0.82 1.03 8.99
C ALA A 53 -1.28 -0.44 8.81
N CYS A 54 -1.05 -1.30 9.81
CA CYS A 54 -1.52 -2.69 9.77
C CYS A 54 -3.05 -2.80 9.75
N ALA A 55 -3.76 -1.96 10.52
CA ALA A 55 -5.22 -1.92 10.50
C ALA A 55 -5.74 -1.48 9.12
N TYR A 56 -5.10 -0.49 8.50
CA TYR A 56 -5.41 -0.06 7.15
C TYR A 56 -5.22 -1.22 6.13
N VAL A 57 -4.10 -1.92 6.17
CA VAL A 57 -3.81 -3.06 5.29
C VAL A 57 -4.86 -4.16 5.44
N ALA A 58 -5.23 -4.51 6.68
CA ALA A 58 -6.25 -5.51 6.96
C ALA A 58 -7.63 -5.08 6.45
N ALA A 59 -7.98 -3.80 6.63
CA ALA A 59 -9.25 -3.25 6.17
C ALA A 59 -9.35 -3.24 4.63
N ASP A 60 -8.30 -2.84 3.93
CA ASP A 60 -8.25 -2.86 2.45
C ASP A 60 -8.36 -4.30 1.90
N ALA A 61 -7.62 -5.25 2.47
CA ALA A 61 -7.68 -6.65 2.07
C ALA A 61 -9.08 -7.25 2.30
N ASN A 62 -9.72 -6.93 3.45
CA ASN A 62 -11.07 -7.37 3.73
C ASN A 62 -12.10 -6.75 2.76
N ASP A 63 -11.98 -5.46 2.45
CA ASP A 63 -12.86 -4.78 1.49
C ASP A 63 -12.82 -5.48 0.12
N LYS A 64 -11.62 -5.79 -0.38
CA LYS A 64 -11.43 -6.50 -1.64
C LYS A 64 -12.02 -7.92 -1.61
N TYR A 65 -11.79 -8.65 -0.52
CA TYR A 65 -12.40 -9.95 -0.33
C TYR A 65 -13.94 -9.88 -0.34
N GLN A 66 -14.54 -8.90 0.34
CA GLN A 66 -16.00 -8.74 0.39
C GLN A 66 -16.61 -8.34 -0.97
N ARG A 67 -15.89 -7.51 -1.75
CA ARG A 67 -16.37 -7.08 -3.07
C ARG A 67 -16.30 -8.17 -4.12
N ASP A 68 -15.19 -8.90 -4.16
CA ASP A 68 -14.91 -9.87 -5.22
C ASP A 68 -15.39 -11.28 -4.87
N GLY A 69 -15.63 -11.57 -3.59
CA GLY A 69 -15.99 -12.91 -3.09
C GLY A 69 -14.86 -13.94 -3.27
N ASP A 70 -13.66 -13.47 -3.65
CA ASP A 70 -12.51 -14.30 -3.98
C ASP A 70 -11.40 -14.14 -2.92
N ALA A 71 -11.16 -15.21 -2.17
CA ALA A 71 -10.12 -15.24 -1.15
C ALA A 71 -8.71 -15.02 -1.74
N ALA A 72 -8.46 -15.45 -2.98
CA ALA A 72 -7.17 -15.26 -3.63
C ALA A 72 -6.86 -13.78 -3.86
N ARG A 73 -7.86 -12.98 -4.23
CA ARG A 73 -7.72 -11.52 -4.38
C ARG A 73 -7.50 -10.81 -3.05
N GLY A 74 -8.19 -11.26 -2.00
CA GLY A 74 -7.96 -10.75 -0.64
C GLY A 74 -6.54 -11.01 -0.16
N VAL A 75 -6.01 -12.22 -0.42
CA VAL A 75 -4.62 -12.59 -0.09
C VAL A 75 -3.61 -11.79 -0.91
N ASP A 76 -3.83 -11.63 -2.23
CA ASP A 76 -2.97 -10.82 -3.09
C ASP A 76 -2.88 -9.37 -2.57
N ALA A 77 -4.03 -8.77 -2.29
CA ALA A 77 -4.11 -7.40 -1.75
C ALA A 77 -3.40 -7.28 -0.40
N LEU A 78 -3.58 -8.26 0.50
CA LEU A 78 -2.95 -8.28 1.81
C LEU A 78 -1.41 -8.31 1.70
N ILE A 79 -0.89 -9.22 0.87
CA ILE A 79 0.56 -9.37 0.68
C ILE A 79 1.14 -8.14 -0.02
N TRP A 80 0.48 -7.66 -1.05
CA TRP A 80 0.91 -6.46 -1.76
C TRP A 80 0.98 -5.25 -0.82
N GLN A 81 -0.08 -4.98 -0.07
CA GLN A 81 -0.14 -3.87 0.88
C GLN A 81 0.89 -4.02 2.00
N ALA A 82 1.07 -5.23 2.54
CA ALA A 82 2.09 -5.47 3.56
C ALA A 82 3.49 -5.14 3.06
N LEU A 83 3.82 -5.53 1.83
CA LEU A 83 5.12 -5.26 1.22
C LEU A 83 5.27 -3.81 0.75
N ALA A 84 4.31 -3.31 -0.04
CA ALA A 84 4.40 -2.01 -0.71
C ALA A 84 4.12 -0.83 0.23
N SER A 85 3.28 -1.03 1.26
CA SER A 85 2.86 0.07 2.14
C SER A 85 3.44 -0.01 3.56
N VAL A 86 4.02 -1.12 4.00
CA VAL A 86 4.51 -1.24 5.39
C VAL A 86 5.97 -1.66 5.45
N ILE A 87 6.31 -2.83 4.91
CA ILE A 87 7.61 -3.46 5.15
C ILE A 87 8.73 -2.72 4.40
N VAL A 88 8.60 -2.62 3.08
CA VAL A 88 9.68 -2.07 2.25
C VAL A 88 9.85 -0.56 2.47
N PRO A 89 8.78 0.28 2.39
CA PRO A 89 8.95 1.71 2.59
C PRO A 89 9.35 2.05 4.03
N GLY A 90 8.79 1.37 5.04
CA GLY A 90 9.20 1.55 6.43
C GLY A 90 10.68 1.26 6.64
N PHE A 91 11.21 0.19 6.04
CA PHE A 91 12.64 -0.12 6.06
C PHE A 91 13.48 0.97 5.38
N VAL A 92 13.07 1.44 4.20
CA VAL A 92 13.80 2.47 3.45
C VAL A 92 13.84 3.78 4.23
N VAL A 93 12.69 4.27 4.72
CA VAL A 93 12.62 5.51 5.53
C VAL A 93 13.46 5.37 6.81
N ASN A 94 13.41 4.21 7.48
CA ASN A 94 14.27 3.93 8.64
C ASN A 94 15.75 4.09 8.29
N ARG A 95 16.20 3.59 7.14
CA ARG A 95 17.61 3.74 6.69
C ARG A 95 17.98 5.18 6.39
N VAL A 96 17.08 5.93 5.75
CA VAL A 96 17.27 7.37 5.47
C VAL A 96 17.44 8.14 6.79
N VAL A 97 16.51 7.97 7.73
CA VAL A 97 16.55 8.64 9.05
C VAL A 97 17.81 8.28 9.84
N ALA A 98 18.16 6.99 9.88
CA ALA A 98 19.35 6.53 10.57
C ALA A 98 20.65 7.10 9.96
N THR A 99 20.73 7.18 8.63
CA THR A 99 21.90 7.74 7.93
C THR A 99 22.00 9.25 8.14
N ALA A 100 20.89 9.97 8.01
CA ALA A 100 20.84 11.41 8.27
C ALA A 100 21.21 11.71 9.74
N GLY A 101 20.76 10.91 10.69
CA GLY A 101 21.07 11.07 12.10
C GLY A 101 22.54 10.88 12.46
N ARG A 102 23.30 10.12 11.66
CA ARG A 102 24.76 9.98 11.80
C ARG A 102 25.51 11.19 11.24
N ALA A 103 24.92 11.89 10.28
CA ALA A 103 25.54 13.03 9.61
C ALA A 103 25.32 14.37 10.33
N THR A 104 24.42 14.45 11.32
CA THR A 104 24.10 15.70 12.01
C THR A 104 23.70 15.48 13.47
N THR A 105 23.98 16.47 14.29
CA THR A 105 23.53 16.51 15.69
C THR A 105 22.17 17.19 15.87
N ARG A 106 21.59 17.72 14.79
CA ARG A 106 20.28 18.41 14.83
C ARG A 106 19.15 17.38 14.71
N PRO A 107 18.32 17.18 15.75
CA PRO A 107 17.32 16.09 15.79
C PRO A 107 16.22 16.20 14.73
N MET A 108 15.93 17.41 14.24
CA MET A 108 14.91 17.64 13.22
C MET A 108 15.36 17.24 11.80
N VAL A 109 16.66 17.26 11.50
CA VAL A 109 17.16 16.97 10.14
C VAL A 109 16.84 15.55 9.69
N PRO A 110 17.08 14.49 10.49
CA PRO A 110 16.66 13.13 10.13
C PRO A 110 15.18 13.02 9.84
N THR A 111 14.34 13.68 10.63
CA THR A 111 12.89 13.68 10.45
C THR A 111 12.49 14.30 9.10
N PHE A 112 13.04 15.46 8.75
CA PHE A 112 12.77 16.08 7.45
C PHE A 112 13.28 15.24 6.28
N CYS A 113 14.45 14.60 6.40
CA CYS A 113 14.96 13.68 5.39
C CYS A 113 14.03 12.47 5.21
N GLY A 114 13.53 11.90 6.31
CA GLY A 114 12.56 10.82 6.28
C GLY A 114 11.28 11.22 5.56
N LEU A 115 10.64 12.31 6.00
CA LEU A 115 9.40 12.80 5.39
C LEU A 115 9.57 13.13 3.90
N ALA A 116 10.67 13.76 3.51
CA ALA A 116 10.95 14.09 2.12
C ALA A 116 11.19 12.85 1.24
N SER A 117 11.68 11.75 1.82
CA SER A 117 11.90 10.51 1.08
C SER A 117 10.59 9.79 0.71
N ILE A 118 9.52 9.95 1.50
CA ILE A 118 8.25 9.23 1.29
C ILE A 118 7.73 9.39 -0.15
N PRO A 119 7.48 10.60 -0.67
CA PRO A 119 6.92 10.73 -2.02
C PRO A 119 7.88 10.26 -3.13
N LEU A 120 9.18 10.18 -2.84
CA LEU A 120 10.19 9.75 -3.81
C LEU A 120 10.25 8.23 -3.94
N ILE A 121 9.99 7.50 -2.84
CA ILE A 121 10.15 6.04 -2.79
C ILE A 121 8.87 5.26 -3.12
N ILE A 122 7.68 5.86 -2.95
CA ILE A 122 6.40 5.16 -3.09
C ILE A 122 6.28 4.49 -4.46
N LYS A 123 6.35 5.27 -5.55
CA LYS A 123 6.18 4.74 -6.91
C LYS A 123 7.23 3.67 -7.29
N PRO A 124 8.54 3.87 -7.04
CA PRO A 124 9.54 2.83 -7.29
C PRO A 124 9.27 1.55 -6.49
N ILE A 125 8.84 1.65 -5.24
CA ILE A 125 8.53 0.48 -4.41
C ILE A 125 7.29 -0.24 -4.93
N ASP A 126 6.21 0.49 -5.24
CA ASP A 126 4.99 -0.09 -5.80
C ASP A 126 5.31 -0.92 -7.05
N HIS A 127 6.04 -0.34 -8.01
CA HIS A 127 6.46 -1.04 -9.22
C HIS A 127 7.34 -2.27 -8.94
N ALA A 128 8.27 -2.16 -8.00
CA ALA A 128 9.15 -3.28 -7.64
C ALA A 128 8.37 -4.43 -6.98
N VAL A 129 7.43 -4.11 -6.10
CA VAL A 129 6.58 -5.09 -5.44
C VAL A 129 5.63 -5.75 -6.45
N ASP A 130 5.01 -4.98 -7.34
CA ASP A 130 4.18 -5.53 -8.42
C ASP A 130 4.98 -6.51 -9.28
N ALA A 131 6.14 -6.11 -9.77
CA ALA A 131 7.00 -6.96 -10.60
C ALA A 131 7.43 -8.24 -9.85
N ALA A 132 7.77 -8.13 -8.57
CA ALA A 132 8.14 -9.28 -7.75
C ALA A 132 6.97 -10.25 -7.53
N MET A 133 5.78 -9.73 -7.27
CA MET A 133 4.57 -10.56 -7.09
C MET A 133 4.12 -11.21 -8.40
N ASP A 134 4.20 -10.49 -9.51
CA ASP A 134 3.87 -11.04 -10.84
C ASP A 134 4.82 -12.18 -11.23
N ALA A 135 6.09 -12.06 -10.87
CA ALA A 135 7.09 -13.09 -11.15
C ALA A 135 7.03 -14.29 -10.20
N SER A 136 6.42 -14.16 -9.01
CA SER A 136 6.50 -15.19 -7.96
C SER A 136 5.14 -15.71 -7.50
N LEU A 137 4.32 -14.87 -6.88
CA LEU A 137 3.13 -15.29 -6.14
C LEU A 137 1.85 -15.34 -6.99
N ARG A 138 1.60 -14.29 -7.79
CA ARG A 138 0.36 -14.14 -8.57
C ARG A 138 0.09 -15.30 -9.53
N PRO A 139 1.09 -15.90 -10.21
CA PRO A 139 0.86 -17.07 -11.05
C PRO A 139 0.29 -18.28 -10.31
N TYR A 140 0.50 -18.36 -9.00
CA TYR A 140 0.02 -19.47 -8.17
C TYR A 140 -1.29 -19.14 -7.43
N VAL A 141 -1.45 -17.89 -7.00
CA VAL A 141 -2.59 -17.43 -6.17
C VAL A 141 -3.76 -17.01 -7.05
N LEU A 142 -3.51 -16.29 -8.15
CA LEU A 142 -4.54 -15.78 -9.05
C LEU A 142 -4.80 -16.70 -10.25
N LYS A 143 -4.38 -17.98 -10.18
CA LYS A 143 -4.80 -18.95 -11.20
C LYS A 143 -6.33 -19.02 -11.18
N THR A 144 -6.95 -18.37 -12.15
CA THR A 144 -8.34 -18.60 -12.51
C THR A 144 -8.51 -20.10 -12.73
N PRO A 145 -9.51 -20.78 -12.14
CA PRO A 145 -9.86 -22.12 -12.58
C PRO A 145 -10.14 -22.00 -14.07
N THR A 146 -9.30 -22.58 -14.91
CA THR A 146 -9.70 -22.90 -16.28
C THR A 146 -10.96 -23.71 -16.15
N ALA A 147 -12.08 -23.14 -16.60
CA ALA A 147 -13.27 -23.91 -16.85
C ALA A 147 -12.88 -25.01 -17.87
N SER A 148 -12.59 -26.16 -17.35
CA SER A 148 -12.44 -27.38 -18.12
C SER A 148 -13.51 -28.34 -17.65
N ASP A 149 -14.37 -28.58 -18.60
CA ASP A 149 -15.40 -29.63 -18.72
C ASP A 149 -16.71 -29.41 -18.02
#